data_9b6325beca88ff847bb5d16fa435bcd5
#
_entry.id   9b6325beca88ff847bb5d16fa435bcd5
#
_cell.length_a   1.000
_cell.length_b   1.000
_cell.length_c   1.000
_cell.angle_alpha   90.00
_cell.angle_beta   90.00
_cell.angle_gamma   90.00
#
_symmetry.space_group_name_H-M   'P 1'
#
loop_
_entity.id
_entity.type
_entity.pdbx_description
1 polymer ?
#
loop_
_entity_poly.entity_id
_entity_poly.type
_entity_poly.pdbx_seq_one_letter_code
_entity_poly.pdbx_strand_id
1 'polypeptide(L)'
;MRHMYKSVFVMSVLGLLAMGFLATPAMSVENGPADGYTIHVQAPHMMADGSVGGPYHHYCKGIQGGEILQCMLFETTAPDARMVAVEYFIAKDLARKNVPLIQWNRAFHDHQVEIDTGRVAILDIDDPKKVKALAEAAGKTDGVIFHLWGKDQVVPDGTVTTPTSLGHVFRTK
;
A
#
# COMPACT_ATOMS: atom_id res chain seq x y z
N MET A 1 39.23 -69.89 15.38
CA MET A 1 37.79 -69.55 15.25
C MET A 1 37.71 -68.05 14.95
N ARG A 2 37.37 -67.71 13.68
CA ARG A 2 37.28 -66.31 13.25
C ARG A 2 35.78 -65.92 13.25
N HIS A 3 35.37 -65.01 14.10
CA HIS A 3 34.02 -64.43 14.04
C HIS A 3 34.02 -63.25 13.07
N MET A 4 33.32 -63.42 11.97
CA MET A 4 33.00 -62.39 11.02
C MET A 4 31.80 -61.56 11.52
N TYR A 5 32.03 -60.33 11.86
CA TYR A 5 30.93 -59.34 12.10
C TYR A 5 30.41 -58.86 10.74
N LYS A 6 29.16 -59.17 10.43
CA LYS A 6 28.44 -58.58 9.31
C LYS A 6 27.91 -57.21 9.74
N SER A 7 28.50 -56.14 9.16
CA SER A 7 27.97 -54.78 9.33
C SER A 7 26.71 -54.65 8.47
N VAL A 8 25.57 -54.41 9.12
CA VAL A 8 24.32 -54.04 8.47
C VAL A 8 24.34 -52.51 8.27
N PHE A 9 24.45 -52.10 7.03
CA PHE A 9 24.31 -50.69 6.63
C PHE A 9 22.83 -50.34 6.57
N VAL A 10 22.31 -49.58 7.53
CA VAL A 10 20.95 -49.04 7.49
C VAL A 10 21.03 -47.75 6.69
N MET A 11 20.61 -47.78 5.44
CA MET A 11 20.38 -46.57 4.63
C MET A 11 19.08 -45.91 5.11
N SER A 12 19.23 -44.83 5.85
CA SER A 12 18.11 -43.93 6.13
C SER A 12 17.82 -43.09 4.90
N VAL A 13 16.76 -43.43 4.19
CA VAL A 13 16.21 -42.60 3.09
C VAL A 13 15.41 -41.45 3.75
N LEU A 14 16.04 -40.30 3.90
CA LEU A 14 15.32 -39.05 4.21
C LEU A 14 14.52 -38.64 2.97
N GLY A 15 13.23 -39.01 2.94
CA GLY A 15 12.29 -38.51 1.94
C GLY A 15 11.98 -37.04 2.23
N LEU A 16 12.59 -36.11 1.46
CA LEU A 16 12.12 -34.73 1.36
C LEU A 16 10.74 -34.77 0.70
N LEU A 17 9.67 -34.65 1.48
CA LEU A 17 8.36 -34.28 0.94
C LEU A 17 8.44 -32.81 0.49
N ALA A 18 8.80 -32.59 -0.78
CA ALA A 18 8.54 -31.34 -1.46
C ALA A 18 7.02 -31.21 -1.61
N MET A 19 6.37 -30.49 -0.68
CA MET A 19 5.00 -30.01 -0.88
C MET A 19 5.04 -29.01 -2.04
N GLY A 20 4.91 -29.53 -3.27
CA GLY A 20 4.64 -28.72 -4.43
C GLY A 20 3.27 -28.06 -4.25
N PHE A 21 3.26 -26.78 -3.90
CA PHE A 21 2.07 -25.96 -4.10
C PHE A 21 1.81 -25.96 -5.63
N LEU A 22 0.90 -26.81 -6.08
CA LEU A 22 0.31 -26.68 -7.39
C LEU A 22 -0.42 -25.32 -7.38
N ALA A 23 0.18 -24.31 -7.98
CA ALA A 23 -0.49 -23.06 -8.23
C ALA A 23 -1.67 -23.36 -9.17
N THR A 24 -2.85 -23.56 -8.61
CA THR A 24 -4.08 -23.50 -9.39
C THR A 24 -4.15 -22.11 -10.01
N PRO A 25 -4.44 -22.00 -11.33
CA PRO A 25 -4.64 -20.67 -11.91
C PRO A 25 -5.73 -19.98 -11.08
N ALA A 26 -5.37 -18.83 -10.48
CA ALA A 26 -6.34 -18.00 -9.79
C ALA A 26 -7.41 -17.63 -10.83
N MET A 27 -8.60 -18.16 -10.68
CA MET A 27 -9.74 -17.70 -11.44
C MET A 27 -9.97 -16.25 -11.00
N SER A 28 -9.62 -15.28 -11.86
CA SER A 28 -10.01 -13.89 -11.64
C SER A 28 -11.52 -13.86 -11.57
N VAL A 29 -12.07 -13.41 -10.44
CA VAL A 29 -13.50 -13.10 -10.36
C VAL A 29 -13.68 -11.85 -11.21
N GLU A 30 -14.18 -12.02 -12.42
CA GLU A 30 -14.44 -10.94 -13.36
C GLU A 30 -15.41 -9.94 -12.71
N ASN A 31 -14.99 -8.67 -12.60
CA ASN A 31 -15.69 -7.57 -11.91
C ASN A 31 -15.84 -7.75 -10.38
N GLY A 32 -14.87 -8.34 -9.72
CA GLY A 32 -14.80 -8.41 -8.27
C GLY A 32 -14.30 -7.11 -7.60
N PRO A 33 -14.38 -7.01 -6.26
CA PRO A 33 -13.92 -5.82 -5.53
C PRO A 33 -12.43 -5.55 -5.66
N ALA A 34 -11.62 -6.51 -6.11
CA ALA A 34 -10.21 -6.34 -6.39
C ALA A 34 -9.91 -5.71 -7.76
N ASP A 35 -10.92 -5.60 -8.64
CA ASP A 35 -10.74 -5.01 -9.97
C ASP A 35 -10.91 -3.49 -9.96
N GLY A 36 -10.48 -2.82 -11.03
CA GLY A 36 -10.70 -1.38 -11.25
C GLY A 36 -9.70 -0.45 -10.57
N TYR A 37 -8.59 -0.95 -10.03
CA TYR A 37 -7.49 -0.14 -9.53
C TYR A 37 -6.62 0.37 -10.69
N THR A 38 -7.12 1.35 -11.42
CA THR A 38 -6.54 1.85 -12.68
C THR A 38 -5.85 3.20 -12.55
N ILE A 39 -5.99 3.89 -11.43
CA ILE A 39 -5.30 5.14 -11.17
C ILE A 39 -3.98 4.79 -10.49
N HIS A 40 -2.85 5.20 -11.11
CA HIS A 40 -1.52 4.94 -10.58
C HIS A 40 -0.83 6.27 -10.23
N VAL A 41 -0.51 6.44 -8.95
CA VAL A 41 0.25 7.58 -8.45
C VAL A 41 1.44 7.11 -7.62
N GLN A 42 2.44 7.98 -7.46
CA GLN A 42 3.61 7.71 -6.65
C GLN A 42 3.88 8.90 -5.73
N ALA A 43 4.11 8.61 -4.44
CA ALA A 43 4.44 9.63 -3.46
C ALA A 43 5.32 9.08 -2.31
N PRO A 44 6.23 9.90 -1.74
CA PRO A 44 6.91 9.56 -0.49
C PRO A 44 5.99 9.78 0.71
N HIS A 45 6.19 8.99 1.76
CA HIS A 45 5.41 9.08 3.00
C HIS A 45 6.27 9.37 4.22
N MET A 46 5.69 10.02 5.23
CA MET A 46 6.24 10.04 6.58
C MET A 46 6.06 8.66 7.22
N MET A 47 7.10 8.13 7.83
CA MET A 47 7.04 6.89 8.60
C MET A 47 6.83 7.19 10.09
N ALA A 48 6.43 6.17 10.86
CA ALA A 48 6.15 6.33 12.29
C ALA A 48 7.35 6.79 13.13
N ASP A 49 8.57 6.50 12.67
CA ASP A 49 9.84 6.93 13.28
C ASP A 49 10.26 8.36 12.87
N GLY A 50 9.44 9.05 12.07
CA GLY A 50 9.73 10.39 11.54
C GLY A 50 10.64 10.39 10.32
N SER A 51 11.09 9.24 9.82
CA SER A 51 11.83 9.15 8.56
C SER A 51 10.90 9.25 7.35
N VAL A 52 11.49 9.43 6.16
CA VAL A 52 10.77 9.40 4.90
C VAL A 52 10.94 8.02 4.26
N GLY A 53 9.83 7.39 3.90
CA GLY A 53 9.78 6.14 3.14
C GLY A 53 9.27 6.33 1.72
N GLY A 54 9.50 5.34 0.87
CA GLY A 54 9.09 5.34 -0.52
C GLY A 54 10.09 6.02 -1.48
N PRO A 55 9.63 6.56 -2.64
CA PRO A 55 8.22 6.75 -2.99
C PRO A 55 7.46 5.44 -3.19
N TYR A 56 6.23 5.38 -2.67
CA TYR A 56 5.36 4.21 -2.80
C TYR A 56 4.44 4.32 -4.02
N HIS A 57 4.12 3.19 -4.63
CA HIS A 57 3.21 3.08 -5.76
C HIS A 57 1.78 2.84 -5.27
N HIS A 58 0.89 3.78 -5.54
CA HIS A 58 -0.51 3.73 -5.16
C HIS A 58 -1.34 3.30 -6.36
N TYR A 59 -2.00 2.16 -6.27
CA TYR A 59 -3.01 1.74 -7.24
C TYR A 59 -4.37 2.00 -6.64
N CYS A 60 -5.15 2.87 -7.28
CA CYS A 60 -6.38 3.42 -6.71
C CYS A 60 -7.60 3.18 -7.59
N LYS A 61 -8.77 3.07 -6.93
CA LYS A 61 -10.08 3.09 -7.58
C LYS A 61 -11.09 3.93 -6.82
N GLY A 62 -12.06 4.49 -7.54
CA GLY A 62 -13.18 5.18 -6.94
C GLY A 62 -14.19 4.22 -6.30
N ILE A 63 -14.66 4.57 -5.11
CA ILE A 63 -15.78 3.94 -4.41
C ILE A 63 -16.78 5.00 -3.97
N GLN A 64 -17.98 4.61 -3.54
CA GLN A 64 -19.04 5.53 -3.07
C GLN A 64 -19.32 6.69 -4.05
N GLY A 65 -19.53 6.34 -5.32
CA GLY A 65 -19.81 7.36 -6.35
C GLY A 65 -18.61 8.24 -6.73
N GLY A 66 -17.40 7.88 -6.31
CA GLY A 66 -16.16 8.62 -6.57
C GLY A 66 -15.80 9.64 -5.49
N GLU A 67 -16.56 9.75 -4.41
CA GLU A 67 -16.23 10.63 -3.27
C GLU A 67 -15.01 10.12 -2.47
N ILE A 68 -14.68 8.83 -2.61
CA ILE A 68 -13.52 8.20 -1.98
C ILE A 68 -12.73 7.44 -3.06
N LEU A 69 -11.41 7.65 -3.10
CA LEU A 69 -10.51 6.71 -3.76
C LEU A 69 -9.91 5.79 -2.68
N GLN A 70 -9.97 4.50 -2.95
CA GLN A 70 -9.31 3.48 -2.14
C GLN A 70 -8.05 3.03 -2.86
N CYS A 71 -6.90 3.07 -2.17
CA CYS A 71 -5.60 2.78 -2.74
C CYS A 71 -4.89 1.64 -2.01
N MET A 72 -4.29 0.74 -2.79
CA MET A 72 -3.30 -0.23 -2.32
C MET A 72 -1.91 0.32 -2.61
N LEU A 73 -1.01 0.29 -1.64
CA LEU A 73 0.32 0.89 -1.73
C LEU A 73 1.40 -0.19 -1.72
N PHE A 74 2.27 -0.13 -2.72
CA PHE A 74 3.35 -1.09 -2.93
C PHE A 74 4.72 -0.42 -2.94
N GLU A 75 5.76 -1.15 -2.54
CA GLU A 75 7.15 -0.64 -2.53
C GLU A 75 7.71 -0.46 -3.94
N THR A 76 7.29 -1.29 -4.88
CA THR A 76 7.74 -1.29 -6.27
C THR A 76 6.59 -1.67 -7.21
N THR A 77 6.85 -1.67 -8.52
CA THR A 77 5.92 -2.16 -9.55
C THR A 77 6.12 -3.64 -9.90
N ALA A 78 7.00 -4.35 -9.19
CA ALA A 78 7.24 -5.78 -9.45
C ALA A 78 5.98 -6.61 -9.12
N PRO A 79 5.73 -7.72 -9.85
CA PRO A 79 4.54 -8.56 -9.63
C PRO A 79 4.44 -9.16 -8.21
N ASP A 80 5.56 -9.31 -7.51
CA ASP A 80 5.70 -9.83 -6.15
C ASP A 80 5.98 -8.73 -5.11
N ALA A 81 5.77 -7.45 -5.47
CA ALA A 81 5.97 -6.33 -4.58
C ALA A 81 5.08 -6.43 -3.32
N ARG A 82 5.64 -6.07 -2.18
CA ARG A 82 4.91 -6.04 -0.91
C ARG A 82 3.90 -4.90 -0.91
N MET A 83 2.65 -5.22 -0.55
CA MET A 83 1.66 -4.21 -0.18
C MET A 83 1.95 -3.73 1.24
N VAL A 84 2.46 -2.52 1.38
CA VAL A 84 2.97 -1.98 2.64
C VAL A 84 2.00 -1.06 3.36
N ALA A 85 1.01 -0.54 2.65
CA ALA A 85 0.01 0.35 3.22
C ALA A 85 -1.29 0.32 2.41
N VAL A 86 -2.34 0.90 2.98
CA VAL A 86 -3.55 1.31 2.28
C VAL A 86 -3.79 2.78 2.56
N GLU A 87 -4.36 3.49 1.58
CA GLU A 87 -4.71 4.89 1.73
C GLU A 87 -6.11 5.15 1.20
N TYR A 88 -6.80 6.11 1.80
CA TYR A 88 -8.06 6.63 1.31
C TYR A 88 -7.90 8.12 1.01
N PHE A 89 -8.23 8.51 -0.22
CA PHE A 89 -8.41 9.89 -0.64
C PHE A 89 -9.90 10.20 -0.51
N ILE A 90 -10.27 11.07 0.40
CA ILE A 90 -11.67 11.33 0.76
C ILE A 90 -11.99 12.78 0.38
N ALA A 91 -13.09 13.01 -0.33
CA ALA A 91 -13.53 14.38 -0.64
C ALA A 91 -13.50 15.26 0.61
N LYS A 92 -12.89 16.45 0.53
CA LYS A 92 -12.64 17.33 1.69
C LYS A 92 -13.89 17.61 2.53
N ASP A 93 -15.01 17.88 1.86
CA ASP A 93 -16.27 18.15 2.56
C ASP A 93 -16.76 16.92 3.34
N LEU A 94 -16.60 15.73 2.74
CA LEU A 94 -16.97 14.47 3.39
C LEU A 94 -16.04 14.16 4.58
N ALA A 95 -14.72 14.24 4.39
CA ALA A 95 -13.74 13.99 5.44
C ALA A 95 -13.92 15.00 6.61
N ARG A 96 -13.97 16.29 6.29
CA ARG A 96 -14.00 17.37 7.28
C ARG A 96 -15.30 17.45 8.07
N LYS A 97 -16.40 16.97 7.49
CA LYS A 97 -17.71 16.86 8.18
C LYS A 97 -17.76 15.68 9.15
N ASN A 98 -17.12 14.56 8.81
CA ASN A 98 -17.29 13.29 9.52
C ASN A 98 -16.11 12.93 10.44
N VAL A 99 -14.92 13.52 10.24
CA VAL A 99 -13.74 13.25 11.05
C VAL A 99 -13.55 14.37 12.07
N PRO A 100 -13.52 14.06 13.37
CA PRO A 100 -13.24 15.07 14.40
C PRO A 100 -11.91 15.78 14.14
N LEU A 101 -11.86 17.10 14.36
CA LEU A 101 -10.68 17.93 14.05
C LEU A 101 -9.40 17.40 14.69
N ILE A 102 -9.48 16.93 15.94
CA ILE A 102 -8.33 16.37 16.64
C ILE A 102 -7.81 15.10 15.95
N GLN A 103 -8.71 14.25 15.46
CA GLN A 103 -8.35 13.03 14.74
C GLN A 103 -7.78 13.37 13.36
N TRP A 104 -8.36 14.36 12.67
CA TRP A 104 -7.84 14.84 11.40
C TRP A 104 -6.38 15.32 11.56
N ASN A 105 -6.12 16.18 12.55
CA ASN A 105 -4.78 16.72 12.82
C ASN A 105 -3.76 15.67 13.29
N ARG A 106 -4.20 14.47 13.68
CA ARG A 106 -3.31 13.38 14.11
C ARG A 106 -2.93 12.42 13.00
N ALA A 107 -3.80 12.22 12.00
CA ALA A 107 -3.65 11.14 11.05
C ALA A 107 -3.95 11.52 9.59
N PHE A 108 -4.60 12.66 9.35
CA PHE A 108 -4.98 13.07 7.99
C PHE A 108 -4.00 14.11 7.44
N HIS A 109 -4.04 14.28 6.13
CA HIS A 109 -3.29 15.30 5.40
C HIS A 109 -4.12 15.85 4.24
N ASP A 110 -3.71 17.00 3.73
CA ASP A 110 -4.34 17.67 2.59
C ASP A 110 -3.52 17.40 1.33
N HIS A 111 -4.06 16.66 0.37
CA HIS A 111 -3.37 16.34 -0.88
C HIS A 111 -3.03 17.57 -1.72
N GLN A 112 -3.75 18.70 -1.56
CA GLN A 112 -3.37 19.93 -2.27
C GLN A 112 -1.96 20.37 -1.90
N VAL A 113 -1.58 20.25 -0.63
CA VAL A 113 -0.22 20.59 -0.17
C VAL A 113 0.84 19.71 -0.81
N GLU A 114 0.57 18.43 -0.98
CA GLU A 114 1.50 17.49 -1.61
C GLU A 114 1.64 17.74 -3.12
N ILE A 115 0.54 18.05 -3.78
CA ILE A 115 0.52 18.40 -5.21
C ILE A 115 1.27 19.71 -5.44
N ASP A 116 0.98 20.76 -4.67
CA ASP A 116 1.62 22.08 -4.78
C ASP A 116 3.14 22.02 -4.54
N THR A 117 3.59 21.06 -3.75
CA THR A 117 5.01 20.84 -3.46
C THR A 117 5.68 19.82 -4.39
N GLY A 118 4.96 19.31 -5.40
CA GLY A 118 5.49 18.39 -6.41
C GLY A 118 5.89 17.02 -5.89
N ARG A 119 5.31 16.58 -4.78
CA ARG A 119 5.63 15.26 -4.16
C ARG A 119 4.85 14.11 -4.77
N VAL A 120 3.75 14.41 -5.45
CA VAL A 120 2.90 13.41 -6.09
C VAL A 120 3.22 13.33 -7.58
N ALA A 121 3.54 12.15 -8.09
CA ALA A 121 3.64 11.86 -9.51
C ALA A 121 2.45 11.00 -9.94
N ILE A 122 1.76 11.41 -11.01
CA ILE A 122 0.72 10.59 -11.67
C ILE A 122 1.40 9.82 -12.78
N LEU A 123 1.24 8.51 -12.79
CA LEU A 123 1.95 7.59 -13.66
C LEU A 123 1.00 6.92 -14.67
N ASP A 124 1.59 6.31 -15.70
CA ASP A 124 0.89 5.53 -16.74
C ASP A 124 -0.14 6.32 -17.55
N ILE A 125 0.02 7.65 -17.62
CA ILE A 125 -0.84 8.56 -18.41
C ILE A 125 0.04 9.51 -19.20
N ASP A 126 -0.01 9.41 -20.55
CA ASP A 126 0.77 10.27 -21.46
C ASP A 126 0.09 11.62 -21.74
N ASP A 127 -1.21 11.75 -21.48
CA ASP A 127 -1.99 12.97 -21.75
C ASP A 127 -1.84 14.00 -20.62
N PRO A 128 -1.12 15.14 -20.84
CA PRO A 128 -0.93 16.15 -19.80
C PRO A 128 -2.23 16.76 -19.26
N LYS A 129 -3.29 16.78 -20.08
CA LYS A 129 -4.60 17.31 -19.64
C LYS A 129 -5.26 16.37 -18.65
N LYS A 130 -5.12 15.05 -18.88
CA LYS A 130 -5.63 14.05 -17.94
C LYS A 130 -4.83 14.04 -16.64
N VAL A 131 -3.49 14.14 -16.73
CA VAL A 131 -2.62 14.28 -15.55
C VAL A 131 -3.03 15.47 -14.72
N LYS A 132 -3.20 16.65 -15.35
CA LYS A 132 -3.65 17.87 -14.66
C LYS A 132 -5.03 17.68 -14.02
N ALA A 133 -5.99 17.13 -14.73
CA ALA A 133 -7.34 16.90 -14.21
C ALA A 133 -7.35 15.94 -12.98
N LEU A 134 -6.53 14.89 -13.01
CA LEU A 134 -6.37 13.97 -11.87
C LEU A 134 -5.68 14.66 -10.68
N ALA A 135 -4.65 15.47 -10.90
CA ALA A 135 -4.01 16.26 -9.85
C ALA A 135 -4.99 17.24 -9.19
N GLU A 136 -5.79 17.96 -10.00
CA GLU A 136 -6.84 18.87 -9.50
C GLU A 136 -7.94 18.12 -8.72
N ALA A 137 -8.30 16.92 -9.15
CA ALA A 137 -9.26 16.07 -8.44
C ALA A 137 -8.68 15.57 -7.10
N ALA A 138 -7.44 15.08 -7.10
CA ALA A 138 -6.74 14.66 -5.89
C ALA A 138 -6.58 15.83 -4.90
N GLY A 139 -6.26 17.03 -5.36
CA GLY A 139 -6.15 18.24 -4.52
C GLY A 139 -7.45 18.62 -3.78
N LYS A 140 -8.60 18.09 -4.22
CA LYS A 140 -9.89 18.28 -3.53
C LYS A 140 -10.16 17.22 -2.45
N THR A 141 -9.18 16.39 -2.12
CA THR A 141 -9.33 15.32 -1.12
C THR A 141 -8.38 15.52 0.05
N ASP A 142 -8.79 15.01 1.21
CA ASP A 142 -7.93 14.77 2.36
C ASP A 142 -7.56 13.28 2.38
N GLY A 143 -6.33 12.94 2.76
CA GLY A 143 -5.81 11.57 2.82
C GLY A 143 -5.67 11.02 4.23
N VAL A 144 -5.80 9.70 4.36
CA VAL A 144 -5.38 8.97 5.55
C VAL A 144 -4.69 7.68 5.13
N ILE A 145 -3.47 7.48 5.65
CA ILE A 145 -2.62 6.34 5.33
C ILE A 145 -2.56 5.39 6.52
N PHE A 146 -2.74 4.11 6.26
CA PHE A 146 -2.56 3.02 7.23
C PHE A 146 -1.35 2.20 6.80
N HIS A 147 -0.19 2.45 7.42
CA HIS A 147 1.00 1.64 7.20
C HIS A 147 0.84 0.29 7.89
N LEU A 148 0.95 -0.77 7.12
CA LEU A 148 0.83 -2.18 7.54
C LEU A 148 2.19 -2.82 7.78
N TRP A 149 3.26 -2.18 7.28
CA TRP A 149 4.66 -2.58 7.43
C TRP A 149 5.47 -1.40 7.94
N GLY A 150 6.31 -1.62 8.95
CA GLY A 150 7.38 -0.69 9.30
C GLY A 150 8.51 -0.74 8.27
N LYS A 151 9.27 0.35 8.15
CA LYS A 151 10.29 0.54 7.11
C LYS A 151 11.30 -0.61 6.99
N ASP A 152 11.73 -1.17 8.12
CA ASP A 152 12.76 -2.20 8.17
C ASP A 152 12.22 -3.57 8.63
N GLN A 153 10.90 -3.76 8.65
CA GLN A 153 10.29 -5.02 9.05
C GLN A 153 10.43 -6.09 7.97
N VAL A 154 10.83 -7.29 8.37
CA VAL A 154 10.90 -8.47 7.49
C VAL A 154 9.53 -9.08 7.24
N VAL A 155 8.63 -8.98 8.23
CA VAL A 155 7.23 -9.41 8.17
C VAL A 155 6.36 -8.37 8.89
N PRO A 156 5.06 -8.22 8.52
CA PRO A 156 4.15 -7.37 9.30
C PRO A 156 3.96 -7.98 10.69
N ASP A 157 4.08 -7.17 11.73
CA ASP A 157 3.96 -7.60 13.13
C ASP A 157 2.57 -7.36 13.74
N GLY A 158 1.62 -6.90 12.92
CA GLY A 158 0.27 -6.55 13.36
C GLY A 158 0.11 -5.10 13.83
N THR A 159 1.20 -4.33 13.91
CA THR A 159 1.13 -2.89 14.22
C THR A 159 0.66 -2.11 12.98
N VAL A 160 -0.35 -1.26 13.17
CA VAL A 160 -0.79 -0.30 12.14
C VAL A 160 -0.44 1.10 12.61
N THR A 161 0.24 1.86 11.77
CA THR A 161 0.57 3.26 12.09
C THR A 161 -0.09 4.22 11.10
N THR A 162 -0.46 5.41 11.58
CA THR A 162 -1.14 6.45 10.78
C THR A 162 -0.42 7.78 10.93
N PRO A 163 0.85 7.90 10.51
CA PRO A 163 1.55 9.17 10.57
C PRO A 163 0.92 10.17 9.59
N THR A 164 1.04 11.45 9.91
CA THR A 164 0.68 12.51 8.96
C THR A 164 1.67 12.54 7.80
N SER A 165 1.22 13.03 6.64
CA SER A 165 2.09 13.13 5.47
C SER A 165 3.15 14.24 5.58
N LEU A 166 4.07 14.26 4.60
CA LEU A 166 5.15 15.26 4.44
C LEU A 166 4.64 16.66 4.10
N GLY A 167 3.54 17.07 4.27
CA GLY A 167 2.99 18.39 3.97
C GLY A 167 1.83 18.70 4.88
N HIS A 168 1.73 17.95 5.97
CA HIS A 168 0.66 18.13 6.93
C HIS A 168 0.63 19.56 7.47
N VAL A 169 -0.55 20.17 7.45
CA VAL A 169 -0.86 21.49 8.03
C VAL A 169 -1.95 21.31 9.06
N PHE A 170 -1.74 21.85 10.25
CA PHE A 170 -2.77 21.83 11.29
C PHE A 170 -4.00 22.64 10.87
N ARG A 171 -5.16 22.01 10.96
CA ARG A 171 -6.45 22.69 10.82
C ARG A 171 -6.91 23.24 12.18
N THR A 172 -7.55 24.39 12.14
CA THR A 172 -8.11 25.07 13.32
C THR A 172 -9.65 25.05 13.35
N LYS A 173 -10.26 24.61 12.25
CA LYS A 173 -11.72 24.50 12.06
C LYS A 173 -12.06 23.55 10.91
#